data_d5180a11a72bd0b47cc2910b3faca938
#
_entry.id   d5180a11a72bd0b47cc2910b3faca938
#
_cell.length_a   1.000
_cell.length_b   1.000
_cell.length_c   1.000
_cell.angle_alpha   90.00
_cell.angle_beta   90.00
_cell.angle_gamma   90.00
#
_symmetry.space_group_name_H-M   'P 1'
#
loop_
_entity.id
_entity.type
_entity.pdbx_description
1 polymer ?
#
loop_
_entity_poly.entity_id
_entity_poly.type
_entity_poly.pdbx_seq_one_letter_code
_entity_poly.pdbx_strand_id
1 'polypeptide(L)'
;MAEGIGVSVRGVREAQAAVVAMDKRIDLATLKALKAVQGVTKSAIKSGLRGRPRWDHRGKSSRTGSTVNLGLTPHHVTKSGGPGRLTGSLSKAIRSDKRPRPVPGGGWNGVVLAGSKGGPQNLYKGQLEATYPYFKPGVNKAMPKIEGIWVAAWKKATS
;
A
#
# COMPACT_ATOMS: atom_id res chain seq x y z
N MET A 1 -56.07 -44.03 6.13
CA MET A 1 -55.81 -42.68 6.64
C MET A 1 -54.30 -42.51 6.67
N ALA A 2 -53.75 -41.65 5.84
CA ALA A 2 -52.30 -41.38 5.77
C ALA A 2 -52.00 -40.27 6.78
N GLU A 3 -51.27 -40.62 7.85
CA GLU A 3 -50.77 -39.63 8.81
C GLU A 3 -49.62 -38.88 8.14
N GLY A 4 -49.86 -37.60 7.79
CA GLY A 4 -48.83 -36.71 7.24
C GLY A 4 -47.85 -36.31 8.35
N ILE A 5 -46.57 -36.66 8.18
CA ILE A 5 -45.49 -36.17 9.06
C ILE A 5 -45.24 -34.73 8.72
N GLY A 6 -45.68 -33.79 9.55
CA GLY A 6 -45.38 -32.38 9.42
C GLY A 6 -44.03 -32.05 10.09
N VAL A 7 -43.03 -31.61 9.29
CA VAL A 7 -41.76 -31.12 9.83
C VAL A 7 -41.85 -29.60 10.00
N SER A 8 -41.74 -29.12 11.20
CA SER A 8 -41.67 -27.66 11.52
C SER A 8 -40.22 -27.27 11.73
N VAL A 9 -39.69 -26.38 10.89
CA VAL A 9 -38.33 -25.83 11.04
C VAL A 9 -38.44 -24.47 11.74
N ARG A 10 -37.92 -24.40 12.97
CA ARG A 10 -37.83 -23.14 13.74
C ARG A 10 -36.43 -22.57 13.64
N GLY A 11 -36.29 -21.24 13.78
CA GLY A 11 -34.99 -20.57 13.82
C GLY A 11 -34.44 -20.12 12.45
N VAL A 12 -35.19 -20.30 11.37
CA VAL A 12 -34.71 -19.90 10.02
C VAL A 12 -34.48 -18.39 9.92
N ARG A 13 -35.38 -17.60 10.52
CA ARG A 13 -35.25 -16.12 10.50
C ARG A 13 -34.08 -15.65 11.33
N GLU A 14 -33.84 -16.24 12.47
CA GLU A 14 -32.71 -15.96 13.35
C GLU A 14 -31.38 -16.34 12.67
N ALA A 15 -31.34 -17.50 12.02
CA ALA A 15 -30.17 -17.93 11.25
C ALA A 15 -29.88 -16.97 10.09
N GLN A 16 -30.89 -16.56 9.34
CA GLN A 16 -30.74 -15.59 8.26
C GLN A 16 -30.23 -14.23 8.79
N ALA A 17 -30.78 -13.73 9.92
CA ALA A 17 -30.32 -12.49 10.52
C ALA A 17 -28.86 -12.57 11.01
N ALA A 18 -28.47 -13.72 11.57
CA ALA A 18 -27.10 -13.98 12.01
C ALA A 18 -26.12 -13.99 10.82
N VAL A 19 -26.48 -14.62 9.70
CA VAL A 19 -25.67 -14.63 8.47
C VAL A 19 -25.49 -13.21 7.92
N VAL A 20 -26.56 -12.42 7.83
CA VAL A 20 -26.48 -11.02 7.36
C VAL A 20 -25.62 -10.17 8.29
N ALA A 21 -25.72 -10.37 9.60
CA ALA A 21 -24.89 -9.65 10.56
C ALA A 21 -23.41 -10.04 10.47
N MET A 22 -23.13 -11.31 10.23
CA MET A 22 -21.77 -11.82 10.01
C MET A 22 -21.17 -11.24 8.72
N ASP A 23 -21.92 -11.21 7.63
CA ASP A 23 -21.50 -10.63 6.36
C ASP A 23 -21.09 -9.17 6.52
N LYS A 24 -21.89 -8.35 7.19
CA LYS A 24 -21.56 -6.96 7.50
C LYS A 24 -20.29 -6.83 8.35
N ARG A 25 -20.07 -7.73 9.31
CA ARG A 25 -18.83 -7.73 10.13
C ARG A 25 -17.61 -8.06 9.29
N ILE A 26 -17.71 -9.05 8.40
CA ILE A 26 -16.64 -9.44 7.49
C ILE A 26 -16.31 -8.29 6.53
N ASP A 27 -17.30 -7.63 5.96
CA ASP A 27 -17.11 -6.48 5.08
C ASP A 27 -16.37 -5.33 5.78
N LEU A 28 -16.78 -4.97 6.98
CA LEU A 28 -16.10 -3.94 7.76
C LEU A 28 -14.69 -4.32 8.16
N ALA A 29 -14.45 -5.58 8.50
CA ALA A 29 -13.12 -6.09 8.81
C ALA A 29 -12.22 -6.06 7.57
N THR A 30 -12.75 -6.45 6.42
CA THR A 30 -12.07 -6.39 5.11
C THR A 30 -11.66 -4.97 4.75
N LEU A 31 -12.55 -3.99 4.91
CA LEU A 31 -12.23 -2.58 4.68
C LEU A 31 -11.13 -2.05 5.61
N LYS A 32 -11.19 -2.41 6.90
CA LYS A 32 -10.17 -2.03 7.88
C LYS A 32 -8.82 -2.68 7.56
N ALA A 33 -8.82 -3.98 7.24
CA ALA A 33 -7.63 -4.72 6.86
C ALA A 33 -6.99 -4.12 5.61
N LEU A 34 -7.77 -3.83 4.58
CA LEU A 34 -7.28 -3.25 3.34
C LEU A 34 -6.63 -1.87 3.55
N LYS A 35 -7.20 -1.02 4.40
CA LYS A 35 -6.57 0.25 4.81
C LYS A 35 -5.25 0.04 5.54
N ALA A 36 -5.18 -0.94 6.44
CA ALA A 36 -3.95 -1.27 7.15
C ALA A 36 -2.87 -1.79 6.18
N VAL A 37 -3.24 -2.66 5.25
CA VAL A 37 -2.37 -3.16 4.17
C VAL A 37 -1.82 -2.01 3.33
N GLN A 38 -2.67 -1.09 2.88
CA GLN A 38 -2.23 0.10 2.15
C GLN A 38 -1.24 0.93 2.96
N GLY A 39 -1.48 1.11 4.24
CA GLY A 39 -0.61 1.86 5.16
C GLY A 39 0.77 1.21 5.32
N VAL A 40 0.80 -0.09 5.58
CA VAL A 40 2.05 -0.87 5.72
C VAL A 40 2.84 -0.88 4.42
N THR A 41 2.20 -1.14 3.28
CA THR A 41 2.84 -1.15 1.96
C THR A 41 3.42 0.21 1.62
N LYS A 42 2.64 1.28 1.78
CA LYS A 42 3.10 2.66 1.57
C LYS A 42 4.30 3.00 2.45
N SER A 43 4.27 2.62 3.72
CA SER A 43 5.37 2.86 4.66
C SER A 43 6.62 2.08 4.28
N ALA A 44 6.47 0.82 3.88
CA ALA A 44 7.58 -0.02 3.43
C ALA A 44 8.25 0.52 2.17
N ILE A 45 7.48 0.96 1.17
CA ILE A 45 8.01 1.60 -0.03
C ILE A 45 8.74 2.90 0.33
N LYS A 46 8.14 3.76 1.17
CA LYS A 46 8.78 5.00 1.62
C LYS A 46 10.07 4.76 2.41
N SER A 47 10.16 3.67 3.14
CA SER A 47 11.38 3.34 3.90
C SER A 47 12.57 3.06 2.98
N GLY A 48 12.35 2.48 1.81
CA GLY A 48 13.36 2.29 0.78
C GLY A 48 13.89 3.58 0.14
N LEU A 49 13.11 4.68 0.26
CA LEU A 49 13.49 6.00 -0.24
C LEU A 49 14.11 6.90 0.85
N ARG A 50 14.35 6.37 2.04
CA ARG A 50 15.03 7.09 3.13
C ARG A 50 16.53 6.96 2.95
N GLY A 51 17.20 8.08 2.94
CA GLY A 51 18.65 8.14 2.87
C GLY A 51 19.10 9.41 2.18
N ARG A 52 20.29 9.87 2.53
CA ARG A 52 20.91 10.99 1.82
C ARG A 52 21.49 10.46 0.52
N PRO A 53 21.32 11.16 -0.60
CA PRO A 53 22.04 10.81 -1.82
C PRO A 53 23.53 10.87 -1.55
N ARG A 54 24.28 9.92 -2.10
CA ARG A 54 25.73 10.03 -2.18
C ARG A 54 26.04 10.85 -3.42
N TRP A 55 26.71 11.95 -3.23
CA TRP A 55 27.16 12.80 -4.33
C TRP A 55 28.57 12.38 -4.71
N ASP A 56 28.76 12.01 -5.96
CA ASP A 56 30.08 11.61 -6.46
C ASP A 56 30.97 12.80 -6.73
N HIS A 57 30.38 13.98 -6.99
CA HIS A 57 31.10 15.20 -7.25
C HIS A 57 30.64 16.35 -6.35
N ARG A 58 31.60 16.98 -5.73
CA ARG A 58 31.43 18.26 -5.05
C ARG A 58 32.19 19.32 -5.82
N GLY A 59 31.54 20.40 -6.13
CA GLY A 59 32.15 21.55 -6.76
C GLY A 59 31.72 22.85 -6.10
N LYS A 60 32.33 23.95 -6.47
CA LYS A 60 31.91 25.28 -6.02
C LYS A 60 30.87 25.84 -6.99
N SER A 61 29.80 26.40 -6.44
CA SER A 61 28.84 27.16 -7.23
C SER A 61 29.54 28.40 -7.80
N SER A 62 29.46 28.57 -9.11
CA SER A 62 29.94 29.79 -9.79
C SER A 62 29.24 31.05 -9.30
N ARG A 63 28.01 30.91 -8.77
CA ARG A 63 27.18 32.03 -8.32
C ARG A 63 27.43 32.44 -6.87
N THR A 64 27.71 31.50 -5.99
CA THR A 64 27.77 31.76 -4.54
C THR A 64 29.10 31.41 -3.91
N GLY A 65 30.01 30.77 -4.65
CA GLY A 65 31.25 30.24 -4.11
C GLY A 65 31.08 29.08 -3.12
N SER A 66 29.86 28.78 -2.74
CA SER A 66 29.52 27.69 -1.80
C SER A 66 29.81 26.33 -2.41
N THR A 67 30.22 25.37 -1.59
CA THR A 67 30.33 23.98 -2.01
C THR A 67 28.95 23.42 -2.32
N VAL A 68 28.73 23.03 -3.57
CA VAL A 68 27.48 22.44 -4.05
C VAL A 68 27.76 21.04 -4.58
N ASN A 69 26.75 20.24 -4.53
CA ASN A 69 26.79 18.91 -5.10
C ASN A 69 26.46 19.02 -6.59
N LEU A 70 27.44 18.80 -7.45
CA LEU A 70 27.32 18.91 -8.90
C LEU A 70 26.85 17.62 -9.58
N GLY A 71 26.60 16.59 -8.83
CA GLY A 71 26.06 15.35 -9.39
C GLY A 71 24.65 15.55 -9.93
N LEU A 72 24.51 15.67 -11.22
CA LEU A 72 23.21 15.71 -11.93
C LEU A 72 22.50 14.36 -11.99
N THR A 73 23.15 13.30 -11.55
CA THR A 73 22.51 11.99 -11.46
C THR A 73 21.77 11.91 -10.13
N PRO A 74 20.45 12.07 -10.12
CA PRO A 74 19.62 12.02 -8.91
C PRO A 74 19.58 10.62 -8.28
N HIS A 75 20.46 9.73 -8.68
CA HIS A 75 20.32 8.29 -8.54
C HIS A 75 21.43 7.68 -7.70
N HIS A 76 21.85 8.41 -6.69
CA HIS A 76 22.77 7.82 -5.74
C HIS A 76 22.07 6.75 -4.95
N VAL A 77 22.56 5.54 -5.12
CA VAL A 77 22.06 4.34 -4.45
C VAL A 77 22.23 4.51 -2.95
N THR A 78 21.18 4.30 -2.20
CA THR A 78 21.27 4.17 -0.76
C THR A 78 21.92 2.83 -0.40
N LYS A 79 22.33 2.63 0.85
CA LYS A 79 22.85 1.33 1.33
C LYS A 79 21.87 0.17 1.05
N SER A 80 20.58 0.46 0.93
CA SER A 80 19.52 -0.50 0.61
C SER A 80 19.27 -0.71 -0.88
N GLY A 81 20.08 -0.12 -1.76
CA GLY A 81 19.96 -0.27 -3.22
C GLY A 81 18.89 0.61 -3.87
N GLY A 82 18.08 1.34 -3.10
CA GLY A 82 17.06 2.24 -3.64
C GLY A 82 17.60 3.62 -4.01
N PRO A 83 16.82 4.44 -4.73
CA PRO A 83 17.23 5.78 -5.12
C PRO A 83 17.37 6.69 -3.90
N GLY A 84 18.44 7.48 -3.87
CA GLY A 84 18.67 8.47 -2.84
C GLY A 84 17.61 9.57 -2.83
N ARG A 85 17.32 10.09 -1.65
CA ARG A 85 16.36 11.19 -1.49
C ARG A 85 17.03 12.52 -1.82
N LEU A 86 16.71 13.10 -2.97
CA LEU A 86 17.16 14.45 -3.33
C LEU A 86 16.23 15.51 -2.73
N THR A 87 15.00 15.62 -3.23
CA THR A 87 14.00 16.61 -2.79
C THR A 87 12.92 16.02 -1.91
N GLY A 88 12.82 14.70 -1.87
CA GLY A 88 11.72 13.98 -1.25
C GLY A 88 10.44 13.96 -2.07
N SER A 89 10.44 14.52 -3.27
CA SER A 89 9.26 14.57 -4.16
C SER A 89 8.73 13.17 -4.48
N LEU A 90 9.62 12.21 -4.78
CA LEU A 90 9.24 10.82 -5.02
C LEU A 90 8.57 10.18 -3.79
N SER A 91 9.13 10.40 -2.60
CA SER A 91 8.53 9.89 -1.36
C SER A 91 7.16 10.53 -1.08
N LYS A 92 6.99 11.81 -1.38
CA LYS A 92 5.68 12.49 -1.27
C LYS A 92 4.69 11.98 -2.30
N ALA A 93 5.16 11.60 -3.49
CA ALA A 93 4.33 11.07 -4.56
C ALA A 93 3.79 9.65 -4.30
N ILE A 94 4.36 8.91 -3.33
CA ILE A 94 3.82 7.62 -2.92
C ILE A 94 2.60 7.84 -2.04
N ARG A 95 1.45 7.45 -2.55
CA ARG A 95 0.16 7.65 -1.91
C ARG A 95 -0.70 6.41 -2.02
N SER A 96 -1.67 6.30 -1.15
CA SER A 96 -2.72 5.29 -1.21
C SER A 96 -4.07 5.98 -1.42
N ASP A 97 -5.04 5.27 -1.93
CA ASP A 97 -6.41 5.74 -1.97
C ASP A 97 -6.89 6.11 -0.56
N LYS A 98 -7.68 7.18 -0.45
CA LYS A 98 -8.26 7.59 0.84
C LYS A 98 -9.24 6.54 1.37
N ARG A 99 -9.96 5.89 0.46
CA ARG A 99 -10.91 4.81 0.77
C ARG A 99 -10.78 3.71 -0.27
N PRO A 100 -10.80 2.43 0.13
CA PRO A 100 -10.98 1.32 -0.79
C PRO A 100 -12.27 1.50 -1.57
N ARG A 101 -12.30 0.99 -2.79
CA ARG A 101 -13.44 1.10 -3.70
C ARG A 101 -14.13 -0.25 -3.85
N PRO A 102 -15.45 -0.30 -3.88
CA PRO A 102 -16.15 -1.53 -4.20
C PRO A 102 -15.82 -1.96 -5.64
N VAL A 103 -15.76 -3.25 -5.86
CA VAL A 103 -15.52 -3.85 -7.17
C VAL A 103 -16.83 -4.45 -7.69
N PRO A 104 -17.20 -4.27 -8.96
CA PRO A 104 -18.31 -4.98 -9.58
C PRO A 104 -18.16 -6.50 -9.36
N GLY A 105 -19.22 -7.16 -8.95
CA GLY A 105 -19.16 -8.60 -8.59
C GLY A 105 -18.79 -8.88 -7.13
N GLY A 106 -18.60 -7.85 -6.31
CA GLY A 106 -18.33 -7.95 -4.87
C GLY A 106 -16.86 -7.74 -4.50
N GLY A 107 -16.64 -7.41 -3.23
CA GLY A 107 -15.31 -7.17 -2.69
C GLY A 107 -14.84 -5.71 -2.79
N TRP A 108 -13.58 -5.50 -2.43
CA TRP A 108 -12.98 -4.18 -2.28
C TRP A 108 -11.61 -4.10 -2.93
N ASN A 109 -11.31 -2.98 -3.56
CA ASN A 109 -10.00 -2.68 -4.13
C ASN A 109 -9.35 -1.50 -3.39
N GLY A 110 -8.07 -1.67 -3.03
CA GLY A 110 -7.26 -0.62 -2.44
C GLY A 110 -5.94 -0.51 -3.17
N VAL A 111 -5.56 0.71 -3.55
CA VAL A 111 -4.41 0.96 -4.41
C VAL A 111 -3.36 1.76 -3.67
N VAL A 112 -2.08 1.39 -3.86
CA VAL A 112 -0.90 2.20 -3.51
C VAL A 112 -0.21 2.60 -4.81
N LEU A 113 -0.01 3.89 -4.99
CA LEU A 113 0.51 4.47 -6.24
C LEU A 113 1.82 5.22 -5.98
N ALA A 114 2.71 5.20 -6.96
CA ALA A 114 3.82 6.12 -7.06
C ALA A 114 3.55 7.13 -8.18
N GLY A 115 3.63 8.41 -7.87
CA GLY A 115 3.38 9.51 -8.79
C GLY A 115 2.13 10.32 -8.48
N SER A 116 2.05 11.51 -9.07
CA SER A 116 0.89 12.38 -9.01
C SER A 116 0.41 12.67 -10.43
N LYS A 117 -0.87 12.93 -10.59
CA LYS A 117 -1.44 13.32 -11.89
C LYS A 117 -0.74 14.60 -12.37
N GLY A 118 -0.03 14.53 -13.50
CA GLY A 118 0.68 15.67 -14.09
C GLY A 118 1.98 16.11 -13.40
N GLY A 119 2.45 15.39 -12.37
CA GLY A 119 3.70 15.76 -11.70
C GLY A 119 4.97 15.26 -12.42
N PRO A 120 6.10 15.97 -12.30
CA PRO A 120 7.36 15.59 -12.94
C PRO A 120 7.87 14.21 -12.53
N GLN A 121 7.45 13.70 -11.35
CA GLN A 121 7.76 12.35 -10.88
C GLN A 121 7.22 11.26 -11.81
N ASN A 122 6.19 11.56 -12.62
CA ASN A 122 5.65 10.59 -13.57
C ASN A 122 6.58 10.34 -14.74
N LEU A 123 7.46 11.28 -15.07
CA LEU A 123 8.38 11.17 -16.20
C LEU A 123 9.51 10.18 -15.94
N TYR A 124 10.01 10.11 -14.70
CA TYR A 124 11.19 9.32 -14.38
C TYR A 124 10.96 8.14 -13.43
N LYS A 125 9.76 8.01 -12.85
CA LYS A 125 9.48 6.92 -11.87
C LYS A 125 9.69 5.52 -12.43
N GLY A 126 9.33 5.31 -13.71
CA GLY A 126 9.53 4.03 -14.39
C GLY A 126 11.00 3.71 -14.62
N GLN A 127 11.77 4.70 -15.07
CA GLN A 127 13.22 4.56 -15.26
C GLN A 127 13.92 4.33 -13.92
N LEU A 128 13.48 5.03 -12.86
CA LEU A 128 14.02 4.82 -11.53
C LEU A 128 13.73 3.41 -11.01
N GLU A 129 12.52 2.90 -11.19
CA GLU A 129 12.19 1.54 -10.76
C GLU A 129 12.99 0.48 -11.52
N ALA A 130 13.29 0.71 -12.80
CA ALA A 130 14.11 -0.19 -13.61
C ALA A 130 15.57 -0.20 -13.17
N THR A 131 16.14 0.96 -12.86
CA THR A 131 17.57 1.11 -12.53
C THR A 131 17.84 0.95 -11.04
N TYR A 132 16.98 1.53 -10.22
CA TYR A 132 17.09 1.53 -8.75
C TYR A 132 15.74 1.16 -8.14
N PRO A 133 15.39 -0.11 -8.10
CA PRO A 133 14.08 -0.57 -7.68
C PRO A 133 13.79 -0.15 -6.22
N TYR A 134 12.65 0.44 -6.00
CA TYR A 134 12.20 0.91 -4.69
C TYR A 134 10.78 0.47 -4.36
N PHE A 135 9.94 0.34 -5.40
CA PHE A 135 8.53 -0.01 -5.22
C PHE A 135 8.37 -1.51 -4.98
N LYS A 136 8.89 -2.33 -5.90
CA LYS A 136 8.84 -3.81 -5.80
C LYS A 136 9.49 -4.33 -4.51
N PRO A 137 10.72 -3.92 -4.12
CA PRO A 137 11.31 -4.32 -2.83
C PRO A 137 10.48 -3.87 -1.63
N GLY A 138 9.87 -2.68 -1.70
CA GLY A 138 8.99 -2.18 -0.65
C GLY A 138 7.73 -3.04 -0.49
N VAL A 139 7.11 -3.45 -1.59
CA VAL A 139 5.99 -4.39 -1.59
C VAL A 139 6.40 -5.72 -0.98
N ASN A 140 7.50 -6.32 -1.45
CA ASN A 140 8.01 -7.59 -0.93
C ASN A 140 8.28 -7.54 0.59
N LYS A 141 8.82 -6.43 1.09
CA LYS A 141 9.03 -6.19 2.52
C LYS A 141 7.73 -6.09 3.31
N ALA A 142 6.64 -5.66 2.68
CA ALA A 142 5.33 -5.55 3.31
C ALA A 142 4.58 -6.90 3.37
N MET A 143 4.83 -7.81 2.42
CA MET A 143 4.08 -9.07 2.26
C MET A 143 3.90 -9.88 3.54
N PRO A 144 4.95 -10.17 4.35
CA PRO A 144 4.78 -10.95 5.58
C PRO A 144 3.82 -10.30 6.60
N LYS A 145 3.77 -8.97 6.61
CA LYS A 145 2.86 -8.21 7.49
C LYS A 145 1.42 -8.19 6.96
N ILE A 146 1.25 -8.25 5.65
CA ILE A 146 -0.06 -8.25 4.99
C ILE A 146 -0.85 -9.49 5.38
N GLU A 147 -0.23 -10.65 5.35
CA GLU A 147 -0.86 -11.91 5.74
C GLU A 147 -1.36 -11.86 7.18
N GLY A 148 -0.51 -11.42 8.12
CA GLY A 148 -0.90 -11.27 9.53
C GLY A 148 -2.06 -10.29 9.74
N ILE A 149 -2.14 -9.22 8.96
CA ILE A 149 -3.25 -8.25 9.01
C ILE A 149 -4.57 -8.91 8.61
N TRP A 150 -4.55 -9.69 7.52
CA TRP A 150 -5.75 -10.39 7.04
C TRP A 150 -6.23 -11.45 8.02
N VAL A 151 -5.32 -12.31 8.50
CA VAL A 151 -5.66 -13.35 9.48
C VAL A 151 -6.26 -12.74 10.74
N ALA A 152 -5.64 -11.70 11.29
CA ALA A 152 -6.13 -11.04 12.51
C ALA A 152 -7.50 -10.37 12.30
N ALA A 153 -7.71 -9.73 11.15
CA ALA A 153 -8.96 -9.05 10.85
C ALA A 153 -10.13 -10.03 10.71
N TRP A 154 -9.94 -11.12 9.99
CA TRP A 154 -10.99 -12.11 9.76
C TRP A 154 -11.26 -12.95 11.02
N LYS A 155 -10.22 -13.36 11.74
CA LYS A 155 -10.41 -14.05 13.03
C LYS A 155 -11.30 -13.24 13.96
N LYS A 156 -11.10 -11.93 14.06
CA LYS A 156 -11.92 -11.04 14.88
C LYS A 156 -13.33 -10.85 14.34
N ALA A 157 -13.56 -10.97 13.05
CA ALA A 157 -14.88 -10.80 12.43
C ALA A 157 -15.76 -12.05 12.57
N THR A 158 -15.13 -13.23 12.70
CA THR A 158 -15.79 -14.54 12.77
C THR A 158 -15.94 -15.07 14.20
N SER A 159 -15.25 -14.48 15.16
CA SER A 159 -15.48 -14.71 16.60
C SER A 159 -16.62 -13.83 17.11
#